data_414e26778e5e839d4e4d9c5f1191f2cf
#
_entry.id   414e26778e5e839d4e4d9c5f1191f2cf
#
_cell.length_a   1.000
_cell.length_b   1.000
_cell.length_c   1.000
_cell.angle_alpha   90.00
_cell.angle_beta   90.00
_cell.angle_gamma   90.00
#
_symmetry.space_group_name_H-M   'P 1'
#
loop_
_entity.id
_entity.type
_entity.pdbx_description
1 polymer ?
#
loop_
_entity_poly.entity_id
_entity_poly.type
_entity_poly.pdbx_seq_one_letter_code
_entity_poly.pdbx_strand_id
1 'polypeptide(L)'
;MMAAVQPFDLSETDRLLTTTKAVRRRLDLTRPVPRPVITECIRLACHAPNASNGQEWRWVVLDDRDQVRRAGELYRDILVPRVSTMLETKLADGDEAGARISRSILYLAEKMPDVPAMVFPCYDRGLKLERYSRLLQQPTAMSPEMNAASYASIYPAVWSFQLALRSRGLGSVLTTAHQFDQPGMAKILGIPDAWDQTCLIPVGYTTGDDFTPSPRGPVEDVIVWNRGPLA
;
A
#
# COMPACT_ATOMS: atom_id res chain seq x y z
N MET A 1 -14.08 -22.78 -33.88
CA MET A 1 -13.41 -21.50 -34.15
C MET A 1 -13.29 -20.79 -32.81
N MET A 2 -12.11 -20.74 -32.23
CA MET A 2 -11.91 -19.99 -30.97
C MET A 2 -12.09 -18.50 -31.27
N ALA A 3 -12.96 -17.82 -30.54
CA ALA A 3 -13.06 -16.37 -30.65
C ALA A 3 -11.70 -15.73 -30.32
N ALA A 4 -11.24 -14.85 -31.22
CA ALA A 4 -10.00 -14.12 -30.97
C ALA A 4 -10.15 -13.32 -29.67
N VAL A 5 -9.24 -13.54 -28.73
CA VAL A 5 -9.19 -12.74 -27.49
C VAL A 5 -8.91 -11.30 -27.93
N GLN A 6 -9.83 -10.38 -27.60
CA GLN A 6 -9.55 -8.96 -27.80
C GLN A 6 -8.50 -8.50 -26.78
N PRO A 7 -7.36 -7.99 -27.23
CA PRO A 7 -6.35 -7.47 -26.32
C PRO A 7 -6.90 -6.22 -25.60
N PHE A 8 -6.40 -5.96 -24.38
CA PHE A 8 -6.64 -4.69 -23.72
C PHE A 8 -6.07 -3.52 -24.54
N ASP A 9 -6.60 -2.31 -24.35
CA ASP A 9 -5.95 -1.10 -24.83
C ASP A 9 -4.59 -0.95 -24.14
N LEU A 10 -3.52 -1.19 -24.89
CA LEU A 10 -2.16 -1.16 -24.36
C LEU A 10 -1.74 0.25 -23.95
N SER A 11 -2.18 1.29 -24.69
CA SER A 11 -1.83 2.67 -24.37
C SER A 11 -2.41 3.10 -23.02
N GLU A 12 -3.67 2.78 -22.75
CA GLU A 12 -4.31 3.05 -21.47
C GLU A 12 -3.74 2.16 -20.35
N THR A 13 -3.45 0.90 -20.65
CA THR A 13 -2.84 -0.03 -19.68
C THR A 13 -1.45 0.47 -19.27
N ASP A 14 -0.60 0.80 -20.22
CA ASP A 14 0.76 1.28 -19.98
C ASP A 14 0.74 2.65 -19.27
N ARG A 15 -0.17 3.54 -19.66
CA ARG A 15 -0.38 4.81 -18.98
C ARG A 15 -0.77 4.61 -17.52
N LEU A 16 -1.72 3.71 -17.24
CA LEU A 16 -2.12 3.40 -15.87
C LEU A 16 -0.95 2.85 -15.05
N LEU A 17 -0.20 1.88 -15.58
CA LEU A 17 0.92 1.24 -14.89
C LEU A 17 2.09 2.20 -14.65
N THR A 18 2.42 3.04 -15.62
CA THR A 18 3.60 3.92 -15.54
C THR A 18 3.34 5.20 -14.76
N THR A 19 2.08 5.67 -14.70
CA THR A 19 1.72 6.91 -13.99
C THR A 19 1.12 6.69 -12.62
N THR A 20 0.82 5.45 -12.21
CA THR A 20 0.45 5.14 -10.83
C THR A 20 1.68 5.19 -9.95
N LYS A 21 1.72 6.14 -9.04
CA LYS A 21 2.87 6.40 -8.18
C LYS A 21 2.44 6.93 -6.80
N ALA A 22 3.40 7.04 -5.88
CA ALA A 22 3.17 7.61 -4.55
C ALA A 22 2.72 9.07 -4.64
N VAL A 23 1.45 9.33 -4.36
CA VAL A 23 0.85 10.67 -4.34
C VAL A 23 0.80 11.17 -2.91
N ARG A 24 1.47 12.28 -2.61
CA ARG A 24 1.54 12.88 -1.28
C ARG A 24 1.03 14.32 -1.29
N ARG A 25 1.77 15.24 -1.96
CA ARG A 25 1.44 16.66 -2.00
C ARG A 25 0.21 17.00 -2.86
N ARG A 26 -0.17 16.09 -3.73
CA ARG A 26 -1.29 16.26 -4.67
C ARG A 26 -2.55 15.51 -4.24
N LEU A 27 -2.66 15.11 -2.97
CA LEU A 27 -3.92 14.67 -2.39
C LEU A 27 -4.77 15.89 -2.06
N ASP A 28 -6.01 15.92 -2.53
CA ASP A 28 -7.02 16.87 -2.10
C ASP A 28 -7.51 16.45 -0.71
N LEU A 29 -7.10 17.20 0.30
CA LEU A 29 -7.42 16.94 1.70
C LEU A 29 -8.82 17.44 2.09
N THR A 30 -9.49 18.16 1.21
CA THR A 30 -10.79 18.78 1.49
C THR A 30 -11.97 18.01 0.94
N ARG A 31 -11.75 17.25 -0.13
CA ARG A 31 -12.80 16.51 -0.84
C ARG A 31 -12.98 15.12 -0.24
N PRO A 32 -14.15 14.78 0.34
CA PRO A 32 -14.41 13.46 0.88
C PRO A 32 -14.40 12.41 -0.24
N VAL A 33 -13.97 11.19 0.10
CA VAL A 33 -14.02 10.03 -0.80
C VAL A 33 -15.24 9.19 -0.44
N PRO A 34 -16.22 9.02 -1.36
CA PRO A 34 -17.42 8.26 -1.05
C PRO A 34 -17.10 6.76 -0.76
N ARG A 35 -17.68 6.20 0.27
CA ARG A 35 -17.54 4.77 0.64
C ARG A 35 -17.76 3.82 -0.55
N PRO A 36 -18.77 3.98 -1.42
CA PRO A 36 -18.96 3.11 -2.57
C PRO A 36 -17.76 3.05 -3.51
N VAL A 37 -17.03 4.17 -3.68
CA VAL A 37 -15.84 4.22 -4.54
C VAL A 37 -14.70 3.38 -3.94
N ILE A 38 -14.46 3.49 -2.63
CA ILE A 38 -13.45 2.69 -1.93
C ILE A 38 -13.84 1.22 -1.97
N THR A 39 -15.10 0.90 -1.68
CA THR A 39 -15.63 -0.47 -1.71
C THR A 39 -15.46 -1.11 -3.08
N GLU A 40 -15.75 -0.38 -4.16
CA GLU A 40 -15.58 -0.88 -5.52
C GLU A 40 -14.09 -1.13 -5.85
N CYS A 41 -13.19 -0.24 -5.43
CA CYS A 41 -11.76 -0.44 -5.62
C CYS A 41 -11.25 -1.67 -4.85
N ILE A 42 -11.73 -1.90 -3.62
CA ILE A 42 -11.41 -3.10 -2.84
C ILE A 42 -11.98 -4.36 -3.51
N ARG A 43 -13.23 -4.31 -4.01
CA ARG A 43 -13.83 -5.42 -4.74
C ARG A 43 -12.99 -5.85 -5.95
N LEU A 44 -12.49 -4.89 -6.72
CA LEU A 44 -11.60 -5.16 -7.85
C LEU A 44 -10.26 -5.73 -7.38
N ALA A 45 -9.70 -5.19 -6.31
CA ALA A 45 -8.45 -5.66 -5.71
C ALA A 45 -8.52 -7.12 -5.25
N CYS A 46 -9.67 -7.56 -4.75
CA CYS A 46 -9.89 -8.94 -4.30
C CYS A 46 -9.90 -9.98 -5.43
N HIS A 47 -9.80 -9.58 -6.71
CA HIS A 47 -9.54 -10.48 -7.82
C HIS A 47 -8.05 -10.81 -8.00
N ALA A 48 -7.17 -10.20 -7.24
CA ALA A 48 -5.74 -10.52 -7.31
C ALA A 48 -5.46 -12.00 -6.95
N PRO A 49 -4.49 -12.64 -7.61
CA PRO A 49 -4.08 -13.99 -7.25
C PRO A 49 -3.54 -14.04 -5.83
N ASN A 50 -3.83 -15.13 -5.14
CA ASN A 50 -3.35 -15.35 -3.77
C ASN A 50 -3.09 -16.84 -3.50
N ALA A 51 -2.24 -17.12 -2.52
CA ALA A 51 -1.80 -18.48 -2.21
C ALA A 51 -2.98 -19.39 -1.88
N SER A 52 -3.13 -20.46 -2.67
CA SER A 52 -4.18 -21.50 -2.50
C SER A 52 -5.61 -20.90 -2.41
N ASN A 53 -5.84 -19.76 -3.03
CA ASN A 53 -7.10 -19.01 -2.95
C ASN A 53 -7.60 -18.81 -1.50
N GLY A 54 -6.66 -18.57 -0.59
CA GLY A 54 -6.93 -18.50 0.85
C GLY A 54 -7.75 -17.28 1.26
N GLN A 55 -7.54 -16.15 0.58
CA GLN A 55 -8.31 -14.90 0.78
C GLN A 55 -8.32 -14.45 2.26
N GLU A 56 -7.20 -14.63 2.95
CA GLU A 56 -7.06 -14.27 4.37
C GLU A 56 -6.89 -12.77 4.61
N TRP A 57 -7.08 -11.94 3.61
CA TRP A 57 -7.03 -10.48 3.72
C TRP A 57 -8.24 -9.88 4.44
N ARG A 58 -8.00 -8.78 5.14
CA ARG A 58 -8.97 -7.90 5.76
C ARG A 58 -8.66 -6.46 5.36
N TRP A 59 -9.68 -5.69 5.05
CA TRP A 59 -9.54 -4.29 4.67
C TRP A 59 -10.20 -3.42 5.71
N VAL A 60 -9.41 -2.72 6.53
CA VAL A 60 -9.93 -1.75 7.49
C VAL A 60 -9.91 -0.37 6.85
N VAL A 61 -11.04 0.30 6.82
CA VAL A 61 -11.20 1.62 6.19
C VAL A 61 -11.61 2.62 7.27
N LEU A 62 -10.86 3.70 7.39
CA LEU A 62 -11.21 4.86 8.20
C LEU A 62 -11.64 6.01 7.29
N ASP A 63 -12.86 6.51 7.48
CA ASP A 63 -13.39 7.73 6.88
C ASP A 63 -14.10 8.62 7.91
N ASP A 64 -14.20 8.16 9.16
CA ASP A 64 -14.58 8.99 10.29
C ASP A 64 -13.44 9.93 10.65
N ARG A 65 -13.75 11.22 10.77
CA ARG A 65 -12.72 12.28 10.95
C ARG A 65 -11.92 12.13 12.24
N ASP A 66 -12.55 11.70 13.32
CA ASP A 66 -11.86 11.53 14.60
C ASP A 66 -10.95 10.30 14.58
N GLN A 67 -11.37 9.21 13.95
CA GLN A 67 -10.54 8.02 13.78
C GLN A 67 -9.36 8.29 12.84
N VAL A 68 -9.60 8.95 11.70
CA VAL A 68 -8.55 9.36 10.76
C VAL A 68 -7.53 10.27 11.44
N ARG A 69 -7.99 11.26 12.20
CA ARG A 69 -7.11 12.17 12.94
C ARG A 69 -6.25 11.42 13.95
N ARG A 70 -6.83 10.57 14.79
CA ARG A 70 -6.08 9.78 15.79
C ARG A 70 -5.04 8.86 15.16
N ALA A 71 -5.40 8.15 14.08
CA ALA A 71 -4.46 7.31 13.34
C ALA A 71 -3.36 8.13 12.67
N GLY A 72 -3.72 9.28 12.12
CA GLY A 72 -2.79 10.22 11.48
C GLY A 72 -1.82 10.87 12.47
N GLU A 73 -2.28 11.22 13.66
CA GLU A 73 -1.45 11.75 14.75
C GLU A 73 -0.41 10.73 15.21
N LEU A 74 -0.83 9.47 15.45
CA LEU A 74 0.11 8.40 15.78
C LEU A 74 1.15 8.20 14.67
N TYR A 75 0.72 8.17 13.42
CA TYR A 75 1.62 8.04 12.27
C TYR A 75 2.62 9.22 12.19
N ARG A 76 2.14 10.46 12.36
CA ARG A 76 2.96 11.67 12.37
C ARG A 76 4.01 11.63 13.47
N ASP A 77 3.60 11.30 14.69
CA ASP A 77 4.46 11.31 15.88
C ASP A 77 5.56 10.23 15.78
N ILE A 78 5.28 9.12 15.08
CA ILE A 78 6.27 8.10 14.74
C ILE A 78 7.25 8.59 13.66
N LEU A 79 6.75 9.19 12.59
CA LEU A 79 7.52 9.36 11.36
C LEU A 79 8.27 10.69 11.29
N VAL A 80 7.68 11.78 11.79
CA VAL A 80 8.28 13.12 11.67
C VAL A 80 9.68 13.18 12.29
N PRO A 81 9.93 12.71 13.52
CA PRO A 81 11.29 12.76 14.07
C PRO A 81 12.31 11.99 13.22
N ARG A 82 11.94 10.79 12.75
CA ARG A 82 12.82 9.92 11.95
C ARG A 82 13.20 10.53 10.61
N VAL A 83 12.21 11.11 9.93
CA VAL A 83 12.44 11.68 8.58
C VAL A 83 13.11 13.06 8.68
N SER A 84 12.91 13.81 9.76
CA SER A 84 13.65 15.05 10.01
C SER A 84 15.14 14.78 10.11
N THR A 85 15.55 13.80 10.93
CA THR A 85 16.97 13.39 11.01
C THR A 85 17.51 12.90 9.67
N MET A 86 16.72 12.11 8.93
CA MET A 86 17.13 11.66 7.60
C MET A 86 17.30 12.84 6.63
N LEU A 87 16.42 13.84 6.68
CA LEU A 87 16.52 15.06 5.86
C LEU A 87 17.81 15.84 6.17
N GLU A 88 18.12 16.03 7.46
CA GLU A 88 19.35 16.72 7.90
C GLU A 88 20.60 16.00 7.37
N THR A 89 20.65 14.67 7.48
CA THR A 89 21.74 13.85 6.92
C THR A 89 21.86 14.04 5.41
N LYS A 90 20.73 13.95 4.66
CA LYS A 90 20.75 14.15 3.21
C LYS A 90 21.24 15.53 2.78
N LEU A 91 20.86 16.56 3.54
CA LEU A 91 21.33 17.93 3.29
C LEU A 91 22.82 18.08 3.58
N ALA A 92 23.32 17.49 4.68
CA ALA A 92 24.73 17.51 5.02
C ALA A 92 25.60 16.78 3.97
N ASP A 93 25.08 15.70 3.38
CA ASP A 93 25.74 14.93 2.33
C ASP A 93 25.62 15.57 0.93
N GLY A 94 24.88 16.67 0.78
CA GLY A 94 24.62 17.29 -0.52
C GLY A 94 23.67 16.46 -1.43
N ASP A 95 22.96 15.47 -0.88
CA ASP A 95 22.00 14.63 -1.61
C ASP A 95 20.64 15.37 -1.78
N GLU A 96 20.58 16.31 -2.71
CA GLU A 96 19.36 17.07 -3.00
C GLU A 96 18.19 16.20 -3.48
N ALA A 97 18.45 15.10 -4.17
CA ALA A 97 17.43 14.16 -4.62
C ALA A 97 16.78 13.44 -3.41
N GLY A 98 17.59 12.93 -2.51
CA GLY A 98 17.14 12.33 -1.25
C GLY A 98 16.44 13.34 -0.35
N ALA A 99 16.98 14.56 -0.23
CA ALA A 99 16.37 15.65 0.54
C ALA A 99 14.96 16.00 0.01
N ARG A 100 14.78 16.06 -1.31
CA ARG A 100 13.45 16.29 -1.92
C ARG A 100 12.46 15.18 -1.59
N ILE A 101 12.90 13.93 -1.59
CA ILE A 101 12.06 12.78 -1.20
C ILE A 101 11.68 12.89 0.28
N SER A 102 12.66 13.17 1.16
CA SER A 102 12.43 13.33 2.62
C SER A 102 11.43 14.47 2.91
N ARG A 103 11.57 15.62 2.25
CA ARG A 103 10.58 16.72 2.37
C ARG A 103 9.17 16.29 1.92
N SER A 104 9.06 15.44 0.90
CA SER A 104 7.77 14.92 0.44
C SER A 104 7.14 13.94 1.42
N ILE A 105 7.96 13.14 2.12
CA ILE A 105 7.51 12.22 3.16
C ILE A 105 7.07 13.02 4.40
N LEU A 106 7.86 14.01 4.83
CA LEU A 106 7.50 14.90 5.94
C LEU A 106 6.15 15.59 5.70
N TYR A 107 5.97 16.15 4.50
CA TYR A 107 4.68 16.77 4.15
C TYR A 107 3.50 15.82 4.35
N LEU A 108 3.63 14.56 3.88
CA LEU A 108 2.56 13.58 4.08
C LEU A 108 2.37 13.25 5.57
N ALA A 109 3.47 13.09 6.32
CA ALA A 109 3.40 12.77 7.75
C ALA A 109 2.65 13.86 8.54
N GLU A 110 2.97 15.13 8.26
CA GLU A 110 2.29 16.27 8.87
C GLU A 110 0.81 16.37 8.47
N LYS A 111 0.48 15.99 7.23
CA LYS A 111 -0.88 16.04 6.67
C LYS A 111 -1.68 14.76 6.84
N MET A 112 -1.09 13.71 7.40
CA MET A 112 -1.78 12.44 7.59
C MET A 112 -3.07 12.56 8.41
N PRO A 113 -3.16 13.38 9.47
CA PRO A 113 -4.41 13.58 10.21
C PRO A 113 -5.54 14.20 9.39
N ASP A 114 -5.21 14.84 8.26
CA ASP A 114 -6.15 15.60 7.43
C ASP A 114 -6.63 14.82 6.19
N VAL A 115 -6.08 13.62 5.90
CA VAL A 115 -6.46 12.86 4.70
C VAL A 115 -7.94 12.45 4.73
N PRO A 116 -8.63 12.41 3.57
CA PRO A 116 -10.05 12.09 3.52
C PRO A 116 -10.39 10.68 3.98
N ALA A 117 -9.52 9.70 3.71
CA ALA A 117 -9.68 8.32 4.13
C ALA A 117 -8.33 7.62 4.28
N MET A 118 -8.31 6.59 5.11
CA MET A 118 -7.18 5.66 5.26
C MET A 118 -7.65 4.23 5.06
N VAL A 119 -6.85 3.44 4.35
CA VAL A 119 -7.11 2.02 4.18
C VAL A 119 -5.93 1.23 4.74
N PHE A 120 -6.24 0.25 5.57
CA PHE A 120 -5.27 -0.66 6.17
C PHE A 120 -5.56 -2.08 5.68
N PRO A 121 -4.85 -2.54 4.64
CA PRO A 121 -4.86 -3.94 4.28
C PRO A 121 -4.22 -4.74 5.40
N CYS A 122 -4.95 -5.68 5.94
CA CYS A 122 -4.51 -6.56 6.99
C CYS A 122 -4.56 -8.00 6.50
N TYR A 123 -3.76 -8.83 7.12
CA TYR A 123 -3.70 -10.25 6.89
C TYR A 123 -4.18 -10.98 8.16
N ASP A 124 -5.17 -11.86 8.00
CA ASP A 124 -5.76 -12.62 9.09
C ASP A 124 -4.96 -13.91 9.34
N ARG A 125 -4.03 -13.83 10.29
CA ARG A 125 -3.16 -14.93 10.71
C ARG A 125 -3.96 -16.10 11.30
N GLY A 126 -5.04 -15.79 12.01
CA GLY A 126 -5.90 -16.80 12.61
C GLY A 126 -6.55 -17.69 11.57
N LEU A 127 -7.15 -17.12 10.53
CA LEU A 127 -7.74 -17.88 9.43
C LEU A 127 -6.72 -18.76 8.71
N LYS A 128 -5.50 -18.26 8.49
CA LYS A 128 -4.46 -19.04 7.85
C LYS A 128 -4.06 -20.23 8.70
N LEU A 129 -3.80 -20.01 9.97
CA LEU A 129 -3.43 -21.06 10.90
C LEU A 129 -4.53 -22.14 11.01
N GLU A 130 -5.79 -21.71 11.11
CA GLU A 130 -6.93 -22.62 11.13
C GLU A 130 -6.96 -23.49 9.85
N ARG A 131 -6.84 -22.85 8.68
CA ARG A 131 -6.84 -23.57 7.40
C ARG A 131 -5.69 -24.57 7.27
N TYR A 132 -4.46 -24.16 7.63
CA TYR A 132 -3.30 -25.03 7.55
C TYR A 132 -3.34 -26.15 8.59
N SER A 133 -3.78 -25.87 9.82
CA SER A 133 -3.95 -26.91 10.86
C SER A 133 -4.97 -27.97 10.43
N ARG A 134 -6.06 -27.56 9.79
CA ARG A 134 -7.05 -28.48 9.23
C ARG A 134 -6.47 -29.30 8.08
N LEU A 135 -5.71 -28.69 7.16
CA LEU A 135 -5.09 -29.37 6.02
C LEU A 135 -4.04 -30.38 6.47
N LEU A 136 -3.21 -30.03 7.44
CA LEU A 136 -2.12 -30.88 7.95
C LEU A 136 -2.57 -31.82 9.05
N GLN A 137 -3.82 -31.72 9.52
CA GLN A 137 -4.40 -32.49 10.62
C GLN A 137 -3.59 -32.40 11.93
N GLN A 138 -2.94 -31.26 12.16
CA GLN A 138 -2.16 -30.98 13.36
C GLN A 138 -2.12 -29.46 13.64
N PRO A 139 -1.93 -29.05 14.91
CA PRO A 139 -1.71 -27.65 15.23
C PRO A 139 -0.50 -27.09 14.47
N THR A 140 -0.65 -25.91 13.93
CA THR A 140 0.37 -25.25 13.10
C THR A 140 0.65 -23.86 13.65
N ALA A 141 1.92 -23.47 13.67
CA ALA A 141 2.37 -22.11 13.96
C ALA A 141 2.80 -21.39 12.69
N MET A 142 2.81 -20.05 12.71
CA MET A 142 3.34 -19.27 11.60
C MET A 142 4.83 -19.54 11.40
N SER A 143 5.21 -19.85 10.17
CA SER A 143 6.60 -19.97 9.76
C SER A 143 7.03 -18.78 8.88
N PRO A 144 8.34 -18.58 8.66
CA PRO A 144 8.84 -17.56 7.73
C PRO A 144 8.25 -17.72 6.32
N GLU A 145 8.12 -18.95 5.82
CA GLU A 145 7.55 -19.26 4.50
C GLU A 145 6.06 -18.92 4.44
N MET A 146 5.32 -19.20 5.50
CA MET A 146 3.92 -18.83 5.62
C MET A 146 3.74 -17.31 5.63
N ASN A 147 4.63 -16.59 6.33
CA ASN A 147 4.65 -15.13 6.31
C ASN A 147 4.95 -14.58 4.90
N ALA A 148 5.98 -15.11 4.24
CA ALA A 148 6.31 -14.74 2.87
C ALA A 148 5.12 -14.97 1.91
N ALA A 149 4.46 -16.12 1.99
CA ALA A 149 3.27 -16.43 1.19
C ALA A 149 2.09 -15.49 1.50
N SER A 150 1.98 -15.00 2.74
CA SER A 150 0.95 -14.04 3.15
C SER A 150 1.17 -12.68 2.50
N TYR A 151 2.39 -12.15 2.58
CA TYR A 151 2.75 -10.90 1.93
C TYR A 151 2.67 -11.00 0.40
N ALA A 152 3.13 -12.09 -0.20
CA ALA A 152 3.01 -12.37 -1.63
C ALA A 152 1.54 -12.43 -2.09
N SER A 153 0.60 -12.75 -1.20
CA SER A 153 -0.83 -12.79 -1.49
C SER A 153 -1.50 -11.43 -1.36
N ILE A 154 -1.16 -10.64 -0.33
CA ILE A 154 -1.85 -9.37 -0.08
C ILE A 154 -1.32 -8.21 -0.93
N TYR A 155 -0.01 -8.12 -1.20
CA TYR A 155 0.55 -7.00 -1.96
C TYR A 155 0.09 -6.93 -3.42
N PRO A 156 -0.16 -8.02 -4.16
CA PRO A 156 -0.83 -7.94 -5.46
C PRO A 156 -2.23 -7.30 -5.37
N ALA A 157 -3.01 -7.63 -4.32
CA ALA A 157 -4.30 -6.98 -4.09
C ALA A 157 -4.15 -5.49 -3.73
N VAL A 158 -3.16 -5.14 -2.91
CA VAL A 158 -2.83 -3.75 -2.58
C VAL A 158 -2.48 -2.95 -3.83
N TRP A 159 -1.65 -3.50 -4.71
CA TRP A 159 -1.30 -2.83 -5.96
C TRP A 159 -2.52 -2.69 -6.88
N SER A 160 -3.33 -3.74 -7.04
CA SER A 160 -4.59 -3.68 -7.79
C SER A 160 -5.55 -2.62 -7.24
N PHE A 161 -5.63 -2.48 -5.90
CA PHE A 161 -6.39 -1.41 -5.26
C PHE A 161 -5.88 -0.01 -5.65
N GLN A 162 -4.56 0.20 -5.64
CA GLN A 162 -3.97 1.48 -6.03
C GLN A 162 -4.21 1.81 -7.52
N LEU A 163 -4.15 0.80 -8.40
CA LEU A 163 -4.50 0.95 -9.82
C LEU A 163 -5.99 1.30 -9.99
N ALA A 164 -6.88 0.63 -9.25
CA ALA A 164 -8.31 0.92 -9.26
C ALA A 164 -8.63 2.33 -8.74
N LEU A 165 -7.93 2.80 -7.72
CA LEU A 165 -8.03 4.20 -7.25
C LEU A 165 -7.58 5.16 -8.34
N ARG A 166 -6.40 4.91 -8.93
CA ARG A 166 -5.82 5.77 -9.96
C ARG A 166 -6.71 5.92 -11.18
N SER A 167 -7.34 4.84 -11.65
CA SER A 167 -8.27 4.86 -12.79
C SER A 167 -9.55 5.68 -12.53
N ARG A 168 -9.79 6.05 -11.27
CA ARG A 168 -10.95 6.86 -10.81
C ARG A 168 -10.57 8.27 -10.36
N GLY A 169 -9.35 8.73 -10.71
CA GLY A 169 -8.86 10.05 -10.34
C GLY A 169 -8.48 10.21 -8.86
N LEU A 170 -8.30 9.10 -8.14
CA LEU A 170 -7.80 9.12 -6.77
C LEU A 170 -6.29 8.88 -6.74
N GLY A 171 -5.64 9.53 -5.78
CA GLY A 171 -4.25 9.32 -5.43
C GLY A 171 -4.13 8.51 -4.15
N SER A 172 -3.02 7.80 -4.04
CA SER A 172 -2.67 7.05 -2.85
C SER A 172 -1.15 6.89 -2.73
N VAL A 173 -0.70 6.45 -1.58
CA VAL A 173 0.68 6.00 -1.37
C VAL A 173 0.68 4.85 -0.38
N LEU A 174 1.44 3.80 -0.66
CA LEU A 174 1.71 2.74 0.30
C LEU A 174 2.78 3.23 1.28
N THR A 175 2.50 3.10 2.59
CA THR A 175 3.46 3.38 3.66
C THR A 175 3.37 2.33 4.76
N THR A 176 4.48 2.11 5.47
CA THR A 176 4.59 1.11 6.53
C THR A 176 5.05 1.69 7.86
N ALA A 177 5.17 3.02 7.97
CA ALA A 177 5.73 3.64 9.17
C ALA A 177 4.90 3.40 10.44
N HIS A 178 3.57 3.20 10.32
CA HIS A 178 2.72 2.82 11.45
C HIS A 178 3.14 1.48 12.10
N GLN A 179 3.89 0.64 11.39
CA GLN A 179 4.40 -0.63 11.91
C GLN A 179 5.43 -0.46 13.05
N PHE A 180 5.99 0.72 13.23
CA PHE A 180 6.83 1.01 14.40
C PHE A 180 6.03 1.05 15.71
N ASP A 181 4.70 1.18 15.65
CA ASP A 181 3.79 1.01 16.78
C ASP A 181 2.49 0.31 16.32
N GLN A 182 2.63 -0.94 15.86
CA GLN A 182 1.48 -1.77 15.47
C GLN A 182 0.44 -1.93 16.59
N PRO A 183 0.84 -2.16 17.86
CA PRO A 183 -0.14 -2.29 18.94
C PRO A 183 -0.93 -1.00 19.18
N GLY A 184 -0.28 0.17 19.11
CA GLY A 184 -0.95 1.47 19.23
C GLY A 184 -1.95 1.68 18.10
N MET A 185 -1.54 1.38 16.86
CA MET A 185 -2.43 1.48 15.70
C MET A 185 -3.58 0.47 15.78
N ALA A 186 -3.33 -0.79 16.18
CA ALA A 186 -4.37 -1.80 16.34
C ALA A 186 -5.48 -1.38 17.29
N LYS A 187 -5.13 -0.70 18.39
CA LYS A 187 -6.10 -0.14 19.35
C LYS A 187 -6.97 0.95 18.72
N ILE A 188 -6.39 1.80 17.88
CA ILE A 188 -7.14 2.85 17.16
C ILE A 188 -8.08 2.22 16.14
N LEU A 189 -7.61 1.20 15.42
CA LEU A 189 -8.38 0.47 14.42
C LEU A 189 -9.46 -0.44 15.02
N GLY A 190 -9.33 -0.82 16.30
CA GLY A 190 -10.22 -1.77 16.96
C GLY A 190 -10.14 -3.18 16.37
N ILE A 191 -8.96 -3.61 15.91
CA ILE A 191 -8.76 -4.89 15.25
C ILE A 191 -8.17 -5.95 16.19
N PRO A 192 -8.45 -7.25 15.94
CA PRO A 192 -7.87 -8.34 16.72
C PRO A 192 -6.34 -8.44 16.54
N ASP A 193 -5.63 -8.95 17.55
CA ASP A 193 -4.18 -9.21 17.49
C ASP A 193 -3.77 -10.20 16.39
N ALA A 194 -4.73 -11.02 15.93
CA ALA A 194 -4.51 -11.96 14.83
C ALA A 194 -4.47 -11.29 13.44
N TRP A 195 -4.81 -10.00 13.34
CA TRP A 195 -4.76 -9.27 12.07
C TRP A 195 -3.47 -8.47 11.96
N ASP A 196 -2.56 -8.97 11.15
CA ASP A 196 -1.30 -8.29 10.87
C ASP A 196 -1.53 -7.13 9.90
N GLN A 197 -1.23 -5.91 10.33
CA GLN A 197 -1.29 -4.73 9.49
C GLN A 197 -0.13 -4.76 8.48
N THR A 198 -0.42 -4.82 7.18
CA THR A 198 0.64 -4.94 6.17
C THR A 198 1.14 -3.59 5.68
N CYS A 199 0.25 -2.65 5.49
CA CYS A 199 0.56 -1.28 5.11
C CYS A 199 -0.59 -0.34 5.46
N LEU A 200 -0.33 0.96 5.37
CA LEU A 200 -1.30 2.04 5.43
C LEU A 200 -1.34 2.74 4.08
N ILE A 201 -2.54 3.02 3.59
CA ILE A 201 -2.79 3.71 2.32
C ILE A 201 -3.70 4.91 2.57
N PRO A 202 -3.18 6.13 2.70
CA PRO A 202 -4.01 7.33 2.63
C PRO A 202 -4.58 7.48 1.23
N VAL A 203 -5.85 7.85 1.15
CA VAL A 203 -6.62 7.97 -0.10
C VAL A 203 -7.30 9.32 -0.17
N GLY A 204 -7.18 9.97 -1.32
CA GLY A 204 -7.87 11.22 -1.64
C GLY A 204 -7.95 11.43 -3.14
N TYR A 205 -8.81 12.33 -3.60
CA TYR A 205 -8.77 12.75 -5.00
C TYR A 205 -7.44 13.45 -5.31
N THR A 206 -7.00 13.41 -6.57
CA THR A 206 -5.78 14.12 -6.97
C THR A 206 -6.08 15.55 -7.39
N THR A 207 -5.20 16.48 -7.01
CA THR A 207 -5.18 17.82 -7.60
C THR A 207 -4.39 17.76 -8.91
N GLY A 208 -5.10 17.88 -10.04
CA GLY A 208 -4.57 17.70 -11.41
C GLY A 208 -4.36 16.25 -11.81
N ASP A 209 -4.15 16.02 -13.08
CA ASP A 209 -4.08 14.72 -13.77
C ASP A 209 -2.78 14.48 -14.55
N ASP A 210 -1.90 15.46 -14.64
CA ASP A 210 -0.64 15.51 -15.38
C ASP A 210 0.48 14.67 -14.71
N PHE A 211 0.18 13.42 -14.37
CA PHE A 211 1.18 12.50 -13.81
C PHE A 211 2.04 11.92 -14.92
N THR A 212 3.36 12.09 -14.79
CA THR A 212 4.36 11.50 -15.67
C THR A 212 5.00 10.27 -15.05
N PRO A 213 5.52 9.33 -15.84
CA PRO A 213 6.28 8.20 -15.32
C PRO A 213 7.43 8.66 -14.40
N SER A 214 7.67 7.89 -13.34
CA SER A 214 8.83 8.15 -12.49
C SER A 214 10.11 7.66 -13.19
N PRO A 215 11.25 8.37 -13.08
CA PRO A 215 12.52 7.88 -13.59
C PRO A 215 12.85 6.49 -13.03
N ARG A 216 13.38 5.63 -13.89
CA ARG A 216 13.90 4.30 -13.55
C ARG A 216 15.22 4.09 -14.24
N GLY A 217 16.07 3.23 -13.67
CA GLY A 217 17.25 2.73 -14.36
C GLY A 217 16.87 1.83 -15.55
N PRO A 218 17.87 1.46 -16.37
CA PRO A 218 17.66 0.52 -17.48
C PRO A 218 17.11 -0.81 -16.97
N VAL A 219 16.15 -1.40 -17.71
CA VAL A 219 15.55 -2.67 -17.31
C VAL A 219 16.56 -3.82 -17.40
N GLU A 220 17.55 -3.68 -18.25
CA GLU A 220 18.64 -4.62 -18.43
C GLU A 220 19.44 -4.85 -17.16
N ASP A 221 19.54 -3.85 -16.29
CA ASP A 221 20.28 -3.93 -15.02
C ASP A 221 19.56 -4.82 -13.97
N VAL A 222 18.29 -5.14 -14.19
CA VAL A 222 17.45 -5.90 -13.25
C VAL A 222 16.94 -7.22 -13.86
N ILE A 223 17.27 -7.51 -15.12
CA ILE A 223 16.88 -8.75 -15.79
C ILE A 223 18.09 -9.69 -15.85
N VAL A 224 17.87 -10.94 -15.44
CA VAL A 224 18.84 -12.02 -15.61
C VAL A 224 18.19 -13.15 -16.36
N TRP A 225 18.75 -13.54 -17.49
CA TRP A 225 18.26 -14.63 -18.32
C TRP A 225 18.99 -15.94 -18.00
N ASN A 226 18.22 -16.99 -17.70
CA ASN A 226 18.66 -18.38 -17.55
C ASN A 226 19.60 -18.64 -16.35
N ARG A 227 20.58 -17.79 -16.08
CA ARG A 227 21.53 -17.93 -14.94
C ARG A 227 21.70 -16.58 -14.26
N GLY A 228 21.76 -16.61 -12.94
CA GLY A 228 22.17 -15.46 -12.14
C GLY A 228 23.66 -15.13 -12.35
N PRO A 229 24.11 -13.89 -11.96
CA PRO A 229 25.53 -13.58 -11.94
C PRO A 229 26.25 -14.61 -11.09
N LEU A 230 27.33 -15.17 -11.62
CA LEU A 230 28.23 -16.01 -10.83
C LEU A 230 28.86 -15.11 -9.74
N ALA A 231 28.80 -15.53 -8.49
CA ALA A 231 29.45 -14.84 -7.38
C ALA A 231 30.96 -14.82 -7.55
#